data_eb34e3830913756c8c871e01915d88a6
#
_entry.id   eb34e3830913756c8c871e01915d88a6
#
_cell.length_a   1.000
_cell.length_b   1.000
_cell.length_c   1.000
_cell.angle_alpha   90.00
_cell.angle_beta   90.00
_cell.angle_gamma   90.00
#
_symmetry.space_group_name_H-M   'P 1'
#
loop_
_entity.id
_entity.type
_entity.pdbx_description
1 polymer ?
#
loop_
_entity_poly.entity_id
_entity_poly.type
_entity_poly.pdbx_seq_one_letter_code
_entity_poly.pdbx_strand_id
1 'polypeptide(L)'
;LIEFAHESNTFTVKTTGIQDFQNSRYVRGAEMLEQLRGTGSEIGGAIEAAARMGWEVVPILAAHANPGGPVSEIARREITEEACRLLEEGGTLDGVFVALHGAMVTESDQDGESQFLREIRAEVGSEIPVAVTLDLHANVSDELAEHAQIAVSYRTYPHVDMAARAGEACDLLHRAMGREIKPSLLVDRPPMLVGCDDGRTTDDGPMCRILEAAAEEAQAPGLLHVSVNAGFTDSDVFAAGPSVLVCHDNAESAAAQTARRLCDLIWSFRNDWTLPMSLDEAIAKLKGHKLSSKPVVVADFSDNPGGGGYGDCTALLSALLEAGIENAALGALIDAKAAETLIEAGVGGVVTLWVGGKSDPSAGGGPLKLTGEVRAVSNGSLTFEGPMLAGVAADMGPSVCFRVAGVDVLITSNPLQMHDLNQFCSVGIDPMEKSVLVVKSMQHFRAAFEPIASEVLVVDAGGLCSPDVTRRHYERLRRPVFPLDQIDA
;
A
#
# COMPACT_ATOMS: atom_id res chain seq x y z
N LEU A 1 17.32 -5.44 12.45
CA LEU A 1 16.17 -5.30 11.54
C LEU A 1 15.10 -4.42 12.17
N ILE A 2 14.55 -3.47 11.40
CA ILE A 2 13.51 -2.52 11.82
C ILE A 2 12.44 -2.45 10.72
N GLU A 3 11.18 -2.24 11.12
CA GLU A 3 10.09 -1.82 10.24
C GLU A 3 9.36 -0.65 10.89
N PHE A 4 9.19 0.45 10.15
CA PHE A 4 8.25 1.49 10.49
C PHE A 4 7.58 1.96 9.19
N ALA A 5 6.46 1.34 8.87
CA ALA A 5 5.80 1.50 7.58
C ALA A 5 4.37 2.01 7.73
N HIS A 6 4.05 3.06 6.98
CA HIS A 6 2.71 3.62 6.86
C HIS A 6 2.61 4.47 5.59
N GLU A 7 1.46 4.43 4.94
CA GLU A 7 1.10 5.28 3.80
C GLU A 7 0.07 6.32 4.23
N SER A 8 0.42 7.59 4.12
CA SER A 8 -0.39 8.68 4.65
C SER A 8 -1.16 9.40 3.56
N ASN A 9 -2.48 9.23 3.53
CA ASN A 9 -3.39 10.07 2.76
C ASN A 9 -3.66 11.36 3.52
N THR A 10 -3.14 12.49 3.05
CA THR A 10 -3.28 13.77 3.74
C THR A 10 -4.63 14.45 3.53
N PHE A 11 -5.48 13.92 2.67
CA PHE A 11 -6.82 14.44 2.39
C PHE A 11 -7.92 13.78 3.22
N THR A 12 -7.60 12.74 4.00
CA THR A 12 -8.55 12.13 4.93
C THR A 12 -8.76 13.01 6.17
N VAL A 13 -9.95 12.92 6.76
CA VAL A 13 -10.27 13.59 8.04
C VAL A 13 -9.74 12.83 9.26
N LYS A 14 -9.15 11.66 9.07
CA LYS A 14 -8.61 10.81 10.15
C LYS A 14 -7.12 11.06 10.34
N THR A 15 -6.61 10.74 11.55
CA THR A 15 -5.17 10.62 11.85
C THR A 15 -4.86 9.20 12.25
N THR A 16 -3.60 8.77 12.06
CA THR A 16 -3.14 7.42 12.44
C THR A 16 -2.43 7.50 13.79
N GLY A 17 -2.99 6.81 14.79
CA GLY A 17 -2.47 6.76 16.16
C GLY A 17 -1.74 5.46 16.46
N ILE A 18 -1.18 5.33 17.68
CA ILE A 18 -0.47 4.12 18.11
C ILE A 18 -1.37 2.87 18.07
N GLN A 19 -2.68 3.03 18.31
CA GLN A 19 -3.64 1.93 18.29
C GLN A 19 -3.79 1.32 16.88
N ASP A 20 -3.62 2.11 15.82
CA ASP A 20 -3.71 1.62 14.44
C ASP A 20 -2.52 0.69 14.13
N PHE A 21 -1.32 1.02 14.62
CA PHE A 21 -0.16 0.12 14.57
C PHE A 21 -0.39 -1.15 15.40
N GLN A 22 -0.89 -1.02 16.63
CA GLN A 22 -1.17 -2.17 17.50
C GLN A 22 -2.24 -3.10 16.92
N ASN A 23 -3.22 -2.56 16.23
CA ASN A 23 -4.28 -3.34 15.55
C ASN A 23 -3.78 -4.01 14.26
N SER A 24 -2.71 -3.50 13.63
CA SER A 24 -2.14 -4.06 12.41
C SER A 24 -0.90 -4.90 12.73
N ARG A 25 0.24 -4.26 13.05
CA ARG A 25 1.46 -4.93 13.49
C ARG A 25 2.28 -4.02 14.40
N TYR A 26 2.55 -4.49 15.61
CA TYR A 26 3.44 -3.82 16.54
C TYR A 26 4.15 -4.87 17.41
N VAL A 27 5.26 -5.41 16.91
CA VAL A 27 5.99 -6.52 17.52
C VAL A 27 7.47 -6.20 17.71
N ARG A 28 8.11 -6.80 18.69
CA ARG A 28 9.47 -6.47 19.13
C ARG A 28 10.34 -7.69 19.29
N GLY A 29 11.64 -7.52 19.11
CA GLY A 29 12.63 -8.53 19.47
C GLY A 29 12.34 -9.90 18.85
N ALA A 30 12.45 -10.96 19.62
CA ALA A 30 12.28 -12.33 19.14
C ALA A 30 10.91 -12.61 18.54
N GLU A 31 9.86 -11.96 19.05
CA GLU A 31 8.49 -12.10 18.52
C GLU A 31 8.39 -11.67 17.07
N MET A 32 9.09 -10.59 16.66
CA MET A 32 9.20 -10.14 15.28
C MET A 32 9.75 -11.25 14.36
N LEU A 33 10.81 -11.94 14.80
CA LEU A 33 11.39 -13.06 14.05
C LEU A 33 10.44 -14.27 13.98
N GLU A 34 9.70 -14.52 15.04
CA GLU A 34 8.76 -15.64 15.13
C GLU A 34 7.56 -15.44 14.23
N GLN A 35 6.99 -14.23 14.21
CA GLN A 35 5.79 -13.93 13.42
C GLN A 35 6.07 -13.72 11.93
N LEU A 36 7.25 -13.17 11.56
CA LEU A 36 7.51 -12.73 10.19
C LEU A 36 8.42 -13.67 9.39
N ARG A 37 9.04 -14.67 10.03
CA ARG A 37 9.86 -15.67 9.33
C ARG A 37 9.02 -16.48 8.34
N GLY A 38 9.49 -16.57 7.08
CA GLY A 38 8.83 -17.33 6.02
C GLY A 38 7.58 -16.66 5.45
N THR A 39 7.35 -15.39 5.78
CA THR A 39 6.26 -14.59 5.18
C THR A 39 6.75 -13.86 3.93
N GLY A 40 5.82 -13.43 3.07
CA GLY A 40 6.09 -12.61 1.88
C GLY A 40 6.43 -11.15 2.17
N SER A 41 6.61 -10.76 3.46
CA SER A 41 6.94 -9.39 3.85
C SER A 41 8.42 -9.07 3.68
N GLU A 42 8.79 -7.77 3.74
CA GLU A 42 10.19 -7.31 3.70
C GLU A 42 11.02 -7.88 4.84
N ILE A 43 10.45 -7.87 6.05
CA ILE A 43 11.13 -8.43 7.22
C ILE A 43 11.31 -9.94 7.06
N GLY A 44 10.33 -10.64 6.49
CA GLY A 44 10.46 -12.07 6.13
C GLY A 44 11.62 -12.30 5.19
N GLY A 45 11.71 -11.52 4.11
CA GLY A 45 12.82 -11.57 3.15
C GLY A 45 14.18 -11.22 3.76
N ALA A 46 14.23 -10.22 4.65
CA ALA A 46 15.44 -9.82 5.36
C ALA A 46 15.92 -10.92 6.34
N ILE A 47 15.00 -11.60 7.03
CA ILE A 47 15.33 -12.76 7.90
C ILE A 47 15.94 -13.91 7.07
N GLU A 48 15.38 -14.20 5.90
CA GLU A 48 15.91 -15.23 5.00
C GLU A 48 17.29 -14.85 4.44
N ALA A 49 17.47 -13.60 4.03
CA ALA A 49 18.74 -13.07 3.58
C ALA A 49 19.81 -13.13 4.68
N ALA A 50 19.47 -12.72 5.89
CA ALA A 50 20.35 -12.78 7.06
C ALA A 50 20.82 -14.23 7.36
N ALA A 51 19.90 -15.20 7.30
CA ALA A 51 20.21 -16.61 7.48
C ALA A 51 21.17 -17.13 6.39
N ARG A 52 20.94 -16.75 5.12
CA ARG A 52 21.80 -17.11 3.99
C ARG A 52 23.22 -16.55 4.12
N MET A 53 23.34 -15.33 4.64
CA MET A 53 24.63 -14.63 4.80
C MET A 53 25.32 -14.92 6.13
N GLY A 54 24.67 -15.65 7.03
CA GLY A 54 25.23 -15.99 8.36
C GLY A 54 25.28 -14.80 9.31
N TRP A 55 24.35 -13.86 9.21
CA TRP A 55 24.26 -12.72 10.12
C TRP A 55 23.74 -13.14 11.50
N GLU A 56 24.27 -12.50 12.53
CA GLU A 56 23.63 -12.44 13.83
C GLU A 56 22.59 -11.31 13.80
N VAL A 57 21.31 -11.67 13.86
CA VAL A 57 20.22 -10.71 13.72
C VAL A 57 19.85 -10.12 15.08
N VAL A 58 19.92 -8.80 15.18
CA VAL A 58 19.32 -8.01 16.27
C VAL A 58 17.95 -7.52 15.81
N PRO A 59 16.85 -8.19 16.22
CA PRO A 59 15.51 -7.75 15.89
C PRO A 59 15.12 -6.60 16.82
N ILE A 60 14.77 -5.47 16.25
CA ILE A 60 14.40 -4.27 17.00
C ILE A 60 12.88 -4.17 17.14
N LEU A 61 12.21 -3.70 16.12
CA LEU A 61 10.79 -3.40 16.12
C LEU A 61 10.21 -3.58 14.72
N ALA A 62 9.00 -4.13 14.62
CA ALA A 62 8.18 -4.04 13.43
C ALA A 62 6.87 -3.32 13.77
N ALA A 63 6.74 -2.10 13.29
CA ALA A 63 5.57 -1.25 13.41
C ALA A 63 5.01 -0.95 12.02
N HIS A 64 3.81 -1.47 11.74
CA HIS A 64 3.09 -1.25 10.48
C HIS A 64 1.64 -0.90 10.79
N ALA A 65 1.13 0.16 10.19
CA ALA A 65 -0.31 0.47 10.20
C ALA A 65 -0.86 0.48 8.77
N ASN A 66 -2.11 0.04 8.62
CA ASN A 66 -2.81 0.15 7.35
C ASN A 66 -2.85 1.62 6.89
N PRO A 67 -2.85 1.89 5.57
CA PRO A 67 -2.92 3.25 5.06
C PRO A 67 -4.06 4.07 5.66
N GLY A 68 -3.78 5.32 5.97
CA GLY A 68 -4.72 6.20 6.69
C GLY A 68 -4.30 7.66 6.63
N GLY A 69 -4.66 8.46 7.63
CA GLY A 69 -4.21 9.84 7.73
C GLY A 69 -2.77 9.97 8.24
N PRO A 70 -2.25 11.21 8.32
CA PRO A 70 -0.94 11.46 8.88
C PRO A 70 -0.73 10.82 10.26
N VAL A 71 0.46 10.30 10.50
CA VAL A 71 0.81 9.67 11.78
C VAL A 71 0.86 10.76 12.87
N SER A 72 0.15 10.54 13.97
CA SER A 72 0.14 11.46 15.10
C SER A 72 1.54 11.59 15.71
N GLU A 73 1.88 12.78 16.19
CA GLU A 73 3.19 13.03 16.82
C GLU A 73 3.43 12.13 18.04
N ILE A 74 2.37 11.77 18.75
CA ILE A 74 2.45 10.83 19.89
C ILE A 74 2.88 9.45 19.40
N ALA A 75 2.23 8.90 18.39
CA ALA A 75 2.55 7.58 17.84
C ALA A 75 3.97 7.56 17.23
N ARG A 76 4.31 8.57 16.43
CA ARG A 76 5.65 8.71 15.85
C ARG A 76 6.73 8.66 16.93
N ARG A 77 6.59 9.50 17.96
CA ARG A 77 7.59 9.58 19.04
C ARG A 77 7.69 8.28 19.82
N GLU A 78 6.57 7.68 20.20
CA GLU A 78 6.54 6.42 20.93
C GLU A 78 7.27 5.31 20.14
N ILE A 79 7.00 5.18 18.86
CA ILE A 79 7.63 4.17 17.99
C ILE A 79 9.12 4.45 17.83
N THR A 80 9.50 5.71 17.58
CA THR A 80 10.89 6.08 17.34
C THR A 80 11.73 5.96 18.62
N GLU A 81 11.23 6.47 19.74
CA GLU A 81 11.91 6.36 21.05
C GLU A 81 12.13 4.88 21.45
N GLU A 82 11.14 4.03 21.18
CA GLU A 82 11.23 2.60 21.41
C GLU A 82 12.28 1.93 20.49
N ALA A 83 12.29 2.27 19.20
CA ALA A 83 13.28 1.76 18.25
C ALA A 83 14.71 2.15 18.65
N CYS A 84 14.93 3.43 18.99
CA CYS A 84 16.24 3.93 19.45
C CYS A 84 16.71 3.25 20.73
N ARG A 85 15.82 3.10 21.71
CA ARG A 85 16.12 2.39 22.96
C ARG A 85 16.55 0.94 22.71
N LEU A 86 15.83 0.22 21.85
CA LEU A 86 16.15 -1.16 21.50
C LEU A 86 17.44 -1.27 20.67
N LEU A 87 17.77 -0.26 19.85
CA LEU A 87 19.05 -0.17 19.15
C LEU A 87 20.22 -0.03 20.14
N GLU A 88 20.11 0.86 21.13
CA GLU A 88 21.11 1.04 22.17
C GLU A 88 21.34 -0.27 22.97
N GLU A 89 20.25 -0.97 23.32
CA GLU A 89 20.32 -2.27 24.00
C GLU A 89 20.94 -3.38 23.13
N GLY A 90 20.78 -3.29 21.80
CA GLY A 90 21.32 -4.23 20.81
C GLY A 90 22.84 -4.20 20.67
N GLY A 91 23.51 -3.17 21.20
CA GLY A 91 24.97 -3.04 21.22
C GLY A 91 25.57 -2.66 19.87
N THR A 92 26.77 -3.16 19.59
CA THR A 92 27.48 -2.80 18.34
C THR A 92 26.88 -3.50 17.13
N LEU A 93 26.56 -2.73 16.10
CA LEU A 93 25.98 -3.20 14.85
C LEU A 93 26.97 -3.00 13.69
N ASP A 94 26.97 -3.90 12.72
CA ASP A 94 27.73 -3.78 11.46
C ASP A 94 26.92 -3.13 10.35
N GLY A 95 25.57 -3.16 10.43
CA GLY A 95 24.66 -2.56 9.48
C GLY A 95 23.22 -2.55 9.97
N VAL A 96 22.37 -1.73 9.38
CA VAL A 96 20.94 -1.60 9.71
C VAL A 96 20.10 -1.79 8.45
N PHE A 97 19.12 -2.68 8.51
CA PHE A 97 18.07 -2.80 7.51
C PHE A 97 16.76 -2.23 8.08
N VAL A 98 16.12 -1.34 7.31
CA VAL A 98 14.85 -0.71 7.69
C VAL A 98 13.83 -0.91 6.57
N ALA A 99 12.72 -1.58 6.86
CA ALA A 99 11.57 -1.62 5.99
C ALA A 99 10.72 -0.35 6.23
N LEU A 100 10.57 0.46 5.19
CA LEU A 100 9.78 1.70 5.16
C LEU A 100 8.72 1.60 4.07
N HIS A 101 7.73 2.49 4.11
CA HIS A 101 6.82 2.66 2.98
C HIS A 101 7.38 3.67 1.96
N GLY A 102 7.75 4.85 2.39
CA GLY A 102 8.20 5.94 1.54
C GLY A 102 7.14 7.03 1.28
N ALA A 103 5.94 6.88 1.84
CA ALA A 103 4.86 7.86 1.74
C ALA A 103 4.24 8.20 3.11
N MET A 104 5.01 8.03 4.18
CA MET A 104 4.58 8.39 5.52
C MET A 104 4.69 9.90 5.74
N VAL A 105 3.59 10.50 6.15
CA VAL A 105 3.51 11.90 6.64
C VAL A 105 3.20 11.85 8.11
N THR A 106 3.86 12.70 8.90
CA THR A 106 3.53 12.89 10.31
C THR A 106 2.86 14.25 10.53
N GLU A 107 2.26 14.47 11.69
CA GLU A 107 1.70 15.78 12.02
C GLU A 107 2.77 16.90 12.01
N SER A 108 4.04 16.56 12.23
CA SER A 108 5.14 17.52 12.34
C SER A 108 6.03 17.59 11.09
N ASP A 109 6.01 16.59 10.21
CA ASP A 109 6.89 16.53 9.04
C ASP A 109 6.18 15.94 7.82
N GLN A 110 6.52 16.45 6.62
CA GLN A 110 6.05 15.97 5.35
C GLN A 110 6.78 14.68 4.88
N ASP A 111 7.92 14.37 5.50
CA ASP A 111 8.76 13.20 5.22
C ASP A 111 9.02 12.46 6.54
N GLY A 112 8.05 11.63 6.91
CA GLY A 112 8.12 10.84 8.13
C GLY A 112 9.23 9.79 8.11
N GLU A 113 9.60 9.29 6.93
CA GLU A 113 10.70 8.35 6.76
C GLU A 113 12.05 8.98 7.05
N SER A 114 12.34 10.13 6.44
CA SER A 114 13.60 10.84 6.69
C SER A 114 13.67 11.32 8.13
N GLN A 115 12.55 11.78 8.71
CA GLN A 115 12.47 12.14 10.12
C GLN A 115 12.87 10.95 11.01
N PHE A 116 12.33 9.75 10.76
CA PHE A 116 12.67 8.53 11.49
C PHE A 116 14.13 8.12 11.28
N LEU A 117 14.60 8.09 10.03
CA LEU A 117 15.97 7.69 9.69
C LEU A 117 17.01 8.63 10.31
N ARG A 118 16.70 9.91 10.46
CA ARG A 118 17.58 10.89 11.13
C ARG A 118 17.83 10.50 12.59
N GLU A 119 16.78 10.07 13.30
CA GLU A 119 16.88 9.63 14.70
C GLU A 119 17.62 8.29 14.78
N ILE A 120 17.33 7.31 13.90
CA ILE A 120 18.11 6.05 13.80
C ILE A 120 19.60 6.33 13.52
N ARG A 121 19.88 7.25 12.60
CA ARG A 121 21.26 7.65 12.25
C ARG A 121 22.02 8.27 13.43
N ALA A 122 21.32 9.03 14.28
CA ALA A 122 21.91 9.61 15.48
C ALA A 122 22.35 8.53 16.48
N GLU A 123 21.61 7.42 16.58
CA GLU A 123 21.92 6.29 17.47
C GLU A 123 23.09 5.43 16.92
N VAL A 124 23.05 5.07 15.63
CA VAL A 124 24.03 4.14 15.07
C VAL A 124 25.31 4.81 14.57
N GLY A 125 25.32 6.13 14.41
CA GLY A 125 26.45 6.90 13.89
C GLY A 125 26.57 6.88 12.36
N SER A 126 27.47 7.71 11.81
CA SER A 126 27.61 7.92 10.35
C SER A 126 28.24 6.77 9.59
N GLU A 127 29.03 5.93 10.26
CA GLU A 127 29.85 4.89 9.63
C GLU A 127 29.09 3.59 9.37
N ILE A 128 28.00 3.36 10.08
CA ILE A 128 27.20 2.14 9.93
C ILE A 128 26.32 2.26 8.67
N PRO A 129 26.43 1.34 7.68
CA PRO A 129 25.57 1.38 6.51
C PRO A 129 24.11 1.11 6.88
N VAL A 130 23.22 1.90 6.29
CA VAL A 130 21.77 1.75 6.42
C VAL A 130 21.19 1.44 5.04
N ALA A 131 20.47 0.34 4.95
CA ALA A 131 19.70 -0.05 3.77
C ALA A 131 18.21 0.01 4.07
N VAL A 132 17.44 0.55 3.11
CA VAL A 132 15.99 0.64 3.21
C VAL A 132 15.30 -0.06 2.06
N THR A 133 14.11 -0.59 2.32
CA THR A 133 13.13 -0.92 1.27
C THR A 133 12.02 0.11 1.25
N LEU A 134 11.47 0.35 0.06
CA LEU A 134 10.37 1.29 -0.17
C LEU A 134 9.30 0.64 -1.04
N ASP A 135 8.05 1.02 -0.81
CA ASP A 135 6.99 0.81 -1.78
C ASP A 135 7.26 1.61 -3.06
N LEU A 136 6.79 1.13 -4.20
CA LEU A 136 6.90 1.87 -5.46
C LEU A 136 5.98 3.12 -5.50
N HIS A 137 5.06 3.27 -4.54
CA HIS A 137 4.27 4.50 -4.33
C HIS A 137 4.99 5.53 -3.43
N ALA A 138 6.27 5.35 -3.17
CA ALA A 138 7.05 6.27 -2.35
C ALA A 138 7.12 7.69 -2.95
N ASN A 139 6.98 8.69 -2.10
CA ASN A 139 7.21 10.12 -2.37
C ASN A 139 8.58 10.52 -1.82
N VAL A 140 9.64 10.13 -2.50
CA VAL A 140 11.00 10.19 -1.96
C VAL A 140 11.55 11.63 -1.98
N SER A 141 12.00 12.12 -0.83
CA SER A 141 12.72 13.39 -0.70
C SER A 141 14.22 13.23 -0.93
N ASP A 142 14.94 14.34 -1.07
CA ASP A 142 16.42 14.33 -1.15
C ASP A 142 17.05 13.96 0.21
N GLU A 143 16.35 14.24 1.32
CA GLU A 143 16.83 13.99 2.67
C GLU A 143 17.00 12.49 2.96
N LEU A 144 16.20 11.61 2.33
CA LEU A 144 16.36 10.17 2.47
C LEU A 144 17.80 9.72 2.13
N ALA A 145 18.41 10.31 1.08
CA ALA A 145 19.76 9.98 0.65
C ALA A 145 20.85 10.47 1.63
N GLU A 146 20.53 11.38 2.56
CA GLU A 146 21.44 11.81 3.61
C GLU A 146 21.54 10.78 4.74
N HIS A 147 20.51 9.96 4.94
CA HIS A 147 20.39 9.04 6.05
C HIS A 147 20.50 7.56 5.68
N ALA A 148 20.15 7.18 4.44
CA ALA A 148 20.30 5.84 3.89
C ALA A 148 21.27 5.82 2.71
N GLN A 149 22.14 4.81 2.64
CA GLN A 149 23.10 4.61 1.56
C GLN A 149 22.57 3.66 0.46
N ILE A 150 21.61 2.84 0.82
CA ILE A 150 21.01 1.83 -0.06
C ILE A 150 19.49 1.96 0.06
N ALA A 151 18.81 2.08 -1.07
CA ALA A 151 17.36 2.06 -1.17
C ALA A 151 16.92 1.15 -2.32
N VAL A 152 16.01 0.23 -2.03
CA VAL A 152 15.46 -0.71 -3.00
C VAL A 152 13.94 -0.66 -2.94
N SER A 153 13.31 -0.23 -4.03
CA SER A 153 11.85 -0.17 -4.12
C SER A 153 11.25 -1.42 -4.75
N TYR A 154 9.98 -1.70 -4.46
CA TYR A 154 9.23 -2.75 -5.13
C TYR A 154 9.17 -2.49 -6.65
N ARG A 155 8.99 -3.57 -7.43
CA ARG A 155 8.90 -3.53 -8.89
C ARG A 155 7.58 -4.09 -9.40
N THR A 156 6.68 -4.44 -8.51
CA THR A 156 5.39 -5.02 -8.89
C THR A 156 4.23 -4.33 -8.19
N TYR A 157 3.17 -4.11 -8.94
CA TYR A 157 1.87 -3.68 -8.42
C TYR A 157 0.78 -4.54 -9.09
N PRO A 158 0.21 -5.53 -8.38
CA PRO A 158 0.28 -5.87 -6.92
C PRO A 158 1.67 -6.18 -6.38
N HIS A 159 1.91 -5.87 -5.08
CA HIS A 159 3.20 -6.04 -4.41
C HIS A 159 3.45 -7.51 -4.03
N VAL A 160 3.95 -8.27 -4.99
CA VAL A 160 4.27 -9.71 -4.81
C VAL A 160 5.77 -9.96 -4.66
N ASP A 161 6.60 -8.91 -4.67
CA ASP A 161 8.06 -9.01 -4.68
C ASP A 161 8.75 -8.41 -3.44
N MET A 162 8.01 -8.00 -2.42
CA MET A 162 8.51 -7.34 -1.20
C MET A 162 9.69 -8.09 -0.54
N ALA A 163 9.53 -9.42 -0.29
CA ALA A 163 10.58 -10.24 0.29
C ALA A 163 11.83 -10.31 -0.61
N ALA A 164 11.65 -10.37 -1.94
CA ALA A 164 12.77 -10.39 -2.89
C ALA A 164 13.52 -9.05 -2.89
N ARG A 165 12.81 -7.92 -2.81
CA ARG A 165 13.43 -6.58 -2.75
C ARG A 165 14.21 -6.40 -1.44
N ALA A 166 13.67 -6.86 -0.32
CA ALA A 166 14.42 -6.89 0.94
C ALA A 166 15.69 -7.74 0.84
N GLY A 167 15.62 -8.89 0.15
CA GLY A 167 16.79 -9.70 -0.15
C GLY A 167 17.88 -8.95 -0.92
N GLU A 168 17.51 -8.19 -1.97
CA GLU A 168 18.44 -7.36 -2.73
C GLU A 168 19.08 -6.25 -1.89
N ALA A 169 18.27 -5.57 -1.07
CA ALA A 169 18.78 -4.55 -0.16
C ALA A 169 19.77 -5.13 0.86
N CYS A 170 19.46 -6.32 1.41
CA CYS A 170 20.35 -7.04 2.31
C CYS A 170 21.65 -7.51 1.63
N ASP A 171 21.60 -7.97 0.35
CA ASP A 171 22.81 -8.32 -0.40
C ASP A 171 23.76 -7.13 -0.57
N LEU A 172 23.23 -5.96 -0.87
CA LEU A 172 24.03 -4.72 -0.93
C LEU A 172 24.54 -4.29 0.45
N LEU A 173 23.71 -4.42 1.48
CA LEU A 173 24.09 -4.13 2.86
C LEU A 173 25.24 -5.04 3.33
N HIS A 174 25.17 -6.34 3.01
CA HIS A 174 26.23 -7.29 3.32
C HIS A 174 27.59 -6.89 2.71
N ARG A 175 27.57 -6.49 1.44
CA ARG A 175 28.79 -6.02 0.75
C ARG A 175 29.32 -4.71 1.35
N ALA A 176 28.42 -3.82 1.77
CA ALA A 176 28.79 -2.56 2.43
C ALA A 176 29.42 -2.81 3.81
N MET A 177 28.83 -3.70 4.63
CA MET A 177 29.41 -4.14 5.91
C MET A 177 30.80 -4.77 5.73
N GLY A 178 30.99 -5.59 4.66
CA GLY A 178 32.26 -6.16 4.25
C GLY A 178 33.27 -5.16 3.66
N ARG A 179 32.88 -3.90 3.48
CA ARG A 179 33.66 -2.84 2.81
C ARG A 179 34.06 -3.17 1.39
N GLU A 180 33.31 -4.04 0.71
CA GLU A 180 33.51 -4.36 -0.70
C GLU A 180 33.01 -3.21 -1.62
N ILE A 181 32.01 -2.48 -1.14
CA ILE A 181 31.43 -1.29 -1.79
C ILE A 181 31.30 -0.16 -0.78
N LYS A 182 31.28 1.07 -1.29
CA LYS A 182 30.94 2.29 -0.53
C LYS A 182 29.70 2.93 -1.17
N PRO A 183 28.49 2.42 -0.86
CA PRO A 183 27.30 2.87 -1.52
C PRO A 183 26.95 4.30 -1.16
N SER A 184 26.43 5.02 -2.16
CA SER A 184 25.79 6.33 -2.03
C SER A 184 24.50 6.30 -2.84
N LEU A 185 23.51 7.10 -2.42
CA LEU A 185 22.20 7.18 -3.04
C LEU A 185 22.03 8.55 -3.72
N LEU A 186 21.51 8.55 -4.95
CA LEU A 186 21.09 9.74 -5.68
C LEU A 186 19.59 9.65 -5.95
N VAL A 187 18.87 10.76 -5.77
CA VAL A 187 17.44 10.89 -6.03
C VAL A 187 17.22 11.95 -7.11
N ASP A 188 16.36 11.65 -8.09
CA ASP A 188 15.91 12.63 -9.09
C ASP A 188 14.41 12.45 -9.36
N ARG A 189 13.73 13.51 -9.80
CA ARG A 189 12.27 13.54 -9.97
C ARG A 189 11.86 14.33 -11.19
N PRO A 190 11.03 13.79 -12.10
CA PRO A 190 10.41 14.61 -13.15
C PRO A 190 9.40 15.59 -12.53
N PRO A 191 9.07 16.69 -13.21
CA PRO A 191 8.08 17.66 -12.72
C PRO A 191 6.65 17.13 -12.90
N MET A 192 6.36 15.98 -12.30
CA MET A 192 5.08 15.27 -12.41
C MET A 192 4.54 14.93 -11.03
N LEU A 193 3.21 14.96 -10.91
CA LEU A 193 2.46 14.43 -9.76
C LEU A 193 1.91 13.04 -10.08
N VAL A 194 1.31 12.87 -11.26
CA VAL A 194 0.79 11.59 -11.77
C VAL A 194 1.71 11.05 -12.84
N GLY A 195 1.80 9.72 -12.96
CA GLY A 195 2.56 9.06 -14.00
C GLY A 195 2.75 7.58 -13.74
N CYS A 196 3.48 6.92 -14.62
CA CYS A 196 3.79 5.49 -14.52
C CYS A 196 2.54 4.59 -14.44
N ASP A 197 1.36 5.06 -14.87
CA ASP A 197 0.07 4.36 -14.73
C ASP A 197 -0.17 3.87 -13.29
N ASP A 198 0.05 4.76 -12.31
CA ASP A 198 0.01 4.49 -10.85
C ASP A 198 0.90 3.29 -10.43
N GLY A 199 1.99 3.03 -11.15
CA GLY A 199 2.89 1.91 -10.86
C GLY A 199 2.39 0.54 -11.31
N ARG A 200 1.28 0.44 -12.03
CA ARG A 200 0.66 -0.82 -12.43
C ARG A 200 1.56 -1.65 -13.34
N THR A 201 1.75 -2.93 -12.97
CA THR A 201 2.62 -3.90 -13.68
C THR A 201 1.88 -5.17 -14.13
N THR A 202 0.55 -5.15 -14.17
CA THR A 202 -0.25 -6.30 -14.61
C THR A 202 -0.43 -6.42 -16.13
N ASP A 203 -0.14 -5.35 -16.86
CA ASP A 203 -0.17 -5.28 -18.32
C ASP A 203 1.12 -4.66 -18.83
N ASP A 204 1.38 -4.73 -20.14
CA ASP A 204 2.49 -4.04 -20.82
C ASP A 204 2.23 -2.52 -20.91
N GLY A 205 2.26 -1.89 -19.73
CA GLY A 205 2.01 -0.46 -19.55
C GLY A 205 3.29 0.37 -19.38
N PRO A 206 3.16 1.68 -19.13
CA PRO A 206 4.28 2.59 -18.93
C PRO A 206 5.25 2.11 -17.86
N MET A 207 4.76 1.67 -16.69
CA MET A 207 5.63 1.25 -15.59
C MET A 207 6.50 0.04 -15.96
N CYS A 208 5.95 -0.96 -16.67
CA CYS A 208 6.74 -2.11 -17.12
C CYS A 208 7.91 -1.68 -18.00
N ARG A 209 7.69 -0.79 -18.97
CA ARG A 209 8.73 -0.28 -19.88
C ARG A 209 9.78 0.54 -19.16
N ILE A 210 9.36 1.34 -18.17
CA ILE A 210 10.28 2.13 -17.35
C ILE A 210 11.15 1.21 -16.50
N LEU A 211 10.57 0.16 -15.89
CA LEU A 211 11.31 -0.83 -15.10
C LEU A 211 12.29 -1.65 -15.95
N GLU A 212 11.92 -2.00 -17.17
CA GLU A 212 12.84 -2.65 -18.13
C GLU A 212 14.03 -1.75 -18.43
N ALA A 213 13.78 -0.47 -18.75
CA ALA A 213 14.84 0.51 -18.98
C ALA A 213 15.70 0.73 -17.72
N ALA A 214 15.11 0.77 -16.53
CA ALA A 214 15.85 0.88 -15.27
C ALA A 214 16.76 -0.33 -15.03
N ALA A 215 16.31 -1.54 -15.38
CA ALA A 215 17.10 -2.77 -15.27
C ALA A 215 18.29 -2.79 -16.26
N GLU A 216 18.12 -2.23 -17.46
CA GLU A 216 19.21 -2.05 -18.43
C GLU A 216 20.22 -1.00 -17.93
N GLU A 217 19.76 0.15 -17.47
CA GLU A 217 20.60 1.23 -16.94
C GLU A 217 21.40 0.78 -15.71
N ALA A 218 20.85 -0.07 -14.86
CA ALA A 218 21.51 -0.61 -13.68
C ALA A 218 22.77 -1.44 -14.01
N GLN A 219 22.97 -1.84 -15.27
CA GLN A 219 24.18 -2.56 -15.72
C GLN A 219 25.39 -1.64 -15.95
N ALA A 220 25.21 -0.32 -15.86
CA ALA A 220 26.31 0.63 -16.07
C ALA A 220 27.37 0.50 -14.98
N PRO A 221 28.68 0.62 -15.32
CA PRO A 221 29.75 0.48 -14.34
C PRO A 221 29.62 1.44 -13.15
N GLY A 222 29.74 0.86 -11.96
CA GLY A 222 29.66 1.59 -10.69
C GLY A 222 28.23 1.83 -10.19
N LEU A 223 27.19 1.49 -10.96
CA LEU A 223 25.83 1.45 -10.44
C LEU A 223 25.59 0.13 -9.71
N LEU A 224 24.95 0.20 -8.57
CA LEU A 224 24.67 -0.93 -7.71
C LEU A 224 23.20 -1.37 -7.81
N HIS A 225 22.30 -0.39 -7.91
CA HIS A 225 20.85 -0.61 -8.02
C HIS A 225 20.16 0.64 -8.57
N VAL A 226 19.07 0.43 -9.29
CA VAL A 226 18.18 1.50 -9.76
C VAL A 226 16.75 1.14 -9.40
N SER A 227 16.10 2.04 -8.67
CA SER A 227 14.68 1.97 -8.33
C SER A 227 13.88 3.08 -9.01
N VAL A 228 12.66 2.77 -9.40
CA VAL A 228 11.70 3.75 -9.91
C VAL A 228 10.45 3.70 -9.06
N ASN A 229 10.00 4.84 -8.57
CA ASN A 229 8.75 4.98 -7.84
C ASN A 229 7.72 5.72 -8.69
N ALA A 230 6.49 5.28 -8.65
CA ALA A 230 5.35 5.96 -9.28
C ALA A 230 4.89 7.18 -8.47
N GLY A 231 5.16 7.18 -7.17
CA GLY A 231 4.69 8.18 -6.23
C GLY A 231 3.27 7.92 -5.73
N PHE A 232 2.86 8.67 -4.72
CA PHE A 232 1.55 8.61 -4.09
C PHE A 232 0.86 9.97 -4.15
N THR A 233 -0.16 10.07 -4.99
CA THR A 233 -0.84 11.34 -5.28
C THR A 233 -1.80 11.79 -4.18
N ASP A 234 -2.22 10.87 -3.30
CA ASP A 234 -3.13 11.17 -2.18
C ASP A 234 -2.40 11.81 -0.98
N SER A 235 -1.18 12.33 -1.20
CA SER A 235 -0.37 13.00 -0.20
C SER A 235 0.06 14.39 -0.69
N ASP A 236 -0.34 15.46 0.04
CA ASP A 236 0.07 16.83 -0.24
C ASP A 236 1.40 17.12 0.42
N VAL A 237 2.49 16.68 -0.22
CA VAL A 237 3.86 16.89 0.22
C VAL A 237 4.73 17.41 -0.92
N PHE A 238 5.84 18.09 -0.59
CA PHE A 238 6.73 18.67 -1.60
C PHE A 238 7.24 17.62 -2.61
N ALA A 239 7.59 16.42 -2.14
CA ALA A 239 8.19 15.35 -2.94
C ALA A 239 7.18 14.49 -3.71
N ALA A 240 5.85 14.72 -3.58
CA ALA A 240 4.85 13.85 -4.20
C ALA A 240 5.04 13.67 -5.72
N GLY A 241 4.83 12.43 -6.16
CA GLY A 241 4.93 12.01 -7.56
C GLY A 241 6.14 11.12 -7.87
N PRO A 242 6.35 10.76 -9.14
CA PRO A 242 7.40 9.84 -9.56
C PRO A 242 8.82 10.27 -9.16
N SER A 243 9.66 9.28 -8.86
CA SER A 243 11.07 9.49 -8.56
C SER A 243 11.93 8.32 -9.04
N VAL A 244 13.22 8.60 -9.25
CA VAL A 244 14.26 7.64 -9.60
C VAL A 244 15.34 7.69 -8.54
N LEU A 245 15.67 6.51 -7.97
CA LEU A 245 16.74 6.36 -7.01
C LEU A 245 17.86 5.52 -7.64
N VAL A 246 19.07 6.02 -7.57
CA VAL A 246 20.26 5.32 -8.08
C VAL A 246 21.26 5.10 -6.95
N CYS A 247 21.41 3.85 -6.55
CA CYS A 247 22.46 3.44 -5.63
C CYS A 247 23.75 3.18 -6.43
N HIS A 248 24.86 3.79 -6.05
CA HIS A 248 26.11 3.72 -6.80
C HIS A 248 27.34 3.60 -5.88
N ASP A 249 28.43 3.05 -6.38
CA ASP A 249 29.74 2.97 -5.74
C ASP A 249 30.71 3.95 -6.44
N ASN A 250 30.91 5.14 -5.84
CA ASN A 250 31.77 6.20 -6.38
C ASN A 250 31.50 6.57 -7.85
N ALA A 251 30.26 6.43 -8.34
CA ALA A 251 29.86 6.64 -9.74
C ALA A 251 28.80 7.76 -9.89
N GLU A 252 28.91 8.85 -9.15
CA GLU A 252 27.92 9.93 -9.08
C GLU A 252 27.52 10.49 -10.46
N SER A 253 28.50 10.69 -11.36
CA SER A 253 28.22 11.20 -12.71
C SER A 253 27.38 10.21 -13.54
N ALA A 254 27.66 8.92 -13.44
CA ALA A 254 26.87 7.88 -14.13
C ALA A 254 25.47 7.81 -13.50
N ALA A 255 25.37 7.85 -12.17
CA ALA A 255 24.11 7.86 -11.46
C ALA A 255 23.20 9.03 -11.87
N ALA A 256 23.76 10.25 -11.92
CA ALA A 256 23.02 11.45 -12.34
C ALA A 256 22.55 11.37 -13.80
N GLN A 257 23.36 10.81 -14.70
CA GLN A 257 22.95 10.62 -16.10
C GLN A 257 21.85 9.59 -16.24
N THR A 258 21.95 8.45 -15.52
CA THR A 258 20.92 7.42 -15.50
C THR A 258 19.59 7.95 -14.93
N ALA A 259 19.64 8.63 -13.79
CA ALA A 259 18.45 9.22 -13.18
C ALA A 259 17.75 10.18 -14.15
N ARG A 260 18.52 11.07 -14.81
CA ARG A 260 17.96 12.00 -15.79
C ARG A 260 17.32 11.29 -16.98
N ARG A 261 17.98 10.29 -17.59
CA ARG A 261 17.39 9.53 -18.71
C ARG A 261 16.08 8.84 -18.32
N LEU A 262 16.01 8.28 -17.12
CA LEU A 262 14.80 7.65 -16.63
C LEU A 262 13.71 8.68 -16.30
N CYS A 263 14.05 9.84 -15.73
CA CYS A 263 13.09 10.93 -15.55
C CYS A 263 12.53 11.44 -16.89
N ASP A 264 13.38 11.57 -17.92
CA ASP A 264 12.95 11.94 -19.28
C ASP A 264 12.03 10.87 -19.88
N LEU A 265 12.32 9.58 -19.66
CA LEU A 265 11.47 8.48 -20.09
C LEU A 265 10.12 8.52 -19.38
N ILE A 266 10.10 8.68 -18.04
CA ILE A 266 8.87 8.83 -17.25
C ILE A 266 8.04 10.01 -17.79
N TRP A 267 8.69 11.16 -18.02
CA TRP A 267 8.04 12.34 -18.60
C TRP A 267 7.42 12.06 -19.96
N SER A 268 8.05 11.23 -20.79
CA SER A 268 7.51 10.88 -22.11
C SER A 268 6.17 10.14 -22.05
N PHE A 269 5.92 9.40 -20.96
CA PHE A 269 4.69 8.67 -20.68
C PHE A 269 3.65 9.45 -19.87
N ARG A 270 3.85 10.76 -19.62
CA ARG A 270 2.99 11.57 -18.73
C ARG A 270 1.49 11.56 -19.04
N ASN A 271 1.12 11.24 -20.30
CA ASN A 271 -0.29 11.15 -20.74
C ASN A 271 -0.80 9.70 -20.86
N ASP A 272 0.08 8.70 -20.62
CA ASP A 272 -0.24 7.29 -20.79
C ASP A 272 -0.64 6.70 -19.43
N TRP A 273 -1.91 6.78 -19.11
CA TRP A 273 -2.49 6.24 -17.89
C TRP A 273 -3.92 5.74 -18.14
N THR A 274 -4.32 4.72 -17.39
CA THR A 274 -5.61 4.06 -17.52
C THR A 274 -6.58 4.62 -16.48
N LEU A 275 -7.61 5.32 -16.96
CA LEU A 275 -8.65 5.82 -16.05
C LEU A 275 -9.67 4.71 -15.70
N PRO A 276 -10.12 4.62 -14.45
CA PRO A 276 -11.28 3.84 -14.08
C PRO A 276 -12.54 4.29 -14.84
N MET A 277 -13.44 3.35 -15.09
CA MET A 277 -14.74 3.68 -15.68
C MET A 277 -15.67 4.34 -14.66
N SER A 278 -16.68 5.05 -15.14
CA SER A 278 -17.71 5.58 -14.27
C SER A 278 -18.61 4.46 -13.71
N LEU A 279 -19.28 4.75 -12.59
CA LEU A 279 -20.24 3.86 -11.97
C LEU A 279 -21.37 3.43 -12.92
N ASP A 280 -21.90 4.37 -13.71
CA ASP A 280 -22.98 4.11 -14.67
C ASP A 280 -22.54 3.14 -15.78
N GLU A 281 -21.32 3.32 -16.31
CA GLU A 281 -20.75 2.42 -17.33
C GLU A 281 -20.56 1.00 -16.75
N ALA A 282 -20.08 0.88 -15.51
CA ALA A 282 -19.90 -0.41 -14.86
C ALA A 282 -21.25 -1.13 -14.67
N ILE A 283 -22.27 -0.44 -14.19
CA ILE A 283 -23.61 -1.02 -14.01
C ILE A 283 -24.23 -1.41 -15.36
N ALA A 284 -24.04 -0.62 -16.39
CA ALA A 284 -24.54 -0.97 -17.75
C ALA A 284 -23.87 -2.28 -18.25
N LYS A 285 -22.56 -2.43 -18.05
CA LYS A 285 -21.82 -3.65 -18.39
C LYS A 285 -22.33 -4.86 -17.58
N LEU A 286 -22.49 -4.72 -16.27
CA LEU A 286 -22.98 -5.81 -15.41
C LEU A 286 -24.38 -6.28 -15.83
N LYS A 287 -25.31 -5.37 -16.17
CA LYS A 287 -26.65 -5.72 -16.71
C LYS A 287 -26.60 -6.45 -18.04
N GLY A 288 -25.61 -6.17 -18.86
CA GLY A 288 -25.40 -6.80 -20.18
C GLY A 288 -24.57 -8.09 -20.12
N HIS A 289 -23.96 -8.41 -18.96
CA HIS A 289 -23.06 -9.54 -18.83
C HIS A 289 -23.79 -10.86 -18.94
N LYS A 290 -23.27 -11.77 -19.77
CA LYS A 290 -23.82 -13.14 -19.88
C LYS A 290 -23.28 -13.98 -18.72
N LEU A 291 -24.14 -14.82 -18.16
CA LEU A 291 -23.74 -15.77 -17.11
C LEU A 291 -22.49 -16.55 -17.56
N SER A 292 -21.47 -16.51 -16.73
CA SER A 292 -20.19 -17.20 -16.88
C SER A 292 -20.00 -18.14 -15.70
N SER A 293 -19.14 -19.15 -15.86
CA SER A 293 -18.68 -20.00 -14.75
C SER A 293 -17.71 -19.31 -13.80
N LYS A 294 -17.22 -18.13 -14.19
CA LYS A 294 -16.32 -17.30 -13.38
C LYS A 294 -17.01 -15.98 -13.09
N PRO A 295 -16.76 -15.36 -11.91
CA PRO A 295 -17.32 -14.06 -11.56
C PRO A 295 -16.80 -12.92 -12.44
N VAL A 296 -17.57 -11.84 -12.54
CA VAL A 296 -17.04 -10.53 -12.88
C VAL A 296 -16.49 -9.91 -11.60
N VAL A 297 -15.24 -9.45 -11.63
CA VAL A 297 -14.63 -8.72 -10.51
C VAL A 297 -14.73 -7.22 -10.76
N VAL A 298 -15.31 -6.51 -9.82
CA VAL A 298 -15.48 -5.04 -9.86
C VAL A 298 -14.64 -4.44 -8.75
N ALA A 299 -13.64 -3.65 -9.11
CA ALA A 299 -12.81 -2.95 -8.15
C ALA A 299 -13.35 -1.53 -7.92
N ASP A 300 -13.73 -1.22 -6.68
CA ASP A 300 -14.04 0.14 -6.23
C ASP A 300 -12.73 0.88 -5.98
N PHE A 301 -12.22 1.49 -7.05
CA PHE A 301 -10.90 2.13 -7.08
C PHE A 301 -10.80 3.29 -6.09
N SER A 302 -11.83 4.14 -6.08
CA SER A 302 -11.80 5.38 -5.32
C SER A 302 -12.07 5.24 -3.82
N ASP A 303 -12.56 4.06 -3.38
CA ASP A 303 -12.75 3.77 -1.95
C ASP A 303 -11.80 2.64 -1.50
N ASN A 304 -10.52 2.82 -1.78
CA ASN A 304 -9.46 1.87 -1.48
C ASN A 304 -8.84 2.11 -0.10
N PRO A 305 -9.07 1.22 0.89
CA PRO A 305 -8.38 1.32 2.18
C PRO A 305 -6.85 1.21 2.08
N GLY A 306 -6.33 0.56 1.02
CA GLY A 306 -4.91 0.48 0.73
C GLY A 306 -4.30 1.77 0.16
N GLY A 307 -5.00 2.88 0.10
CA GLY A 307 -4.52 4.23 -0.21
C GLY A 307 -5.13 5.24 0.78
N GLY A 308 -5.55 4.78 1.95
CA GLY A 308 -6.15 5.62 3.00
C GLY A 308 -7.61 6.00 2.73
N GLY A 309 -8.27 5.40 1.75
CA GLY A 309 -9.71 5.51 1.54
C GLY A 309 -10.49 4.97 2.74
N TYR A 310 -11.70 5.48 2.94
CA TYR A 310 -12.49 5.14 4.13
C TYR A 310 -12.96 3.69 4.17
N GLY A 311 -13.12 3.04 3.00
CA GLY A 311 -13.66 1.70 2.86
C GLY A 311 -15.14 1.59 3.24
N ASP A 312 -15.81 2.70 3.51
CA ASP A 312 -17.21 2.74 3.92
C ASP A 312 -18.15 3.38 2.88
N CYS A 313 -17.64 3.79 1.71
CA CYS A 313 -18.46 4.37 0.64
C CYS A 313 -19.51 3.38 0.13
N THR A 314 -20.70 3.89 -0.15
CA THR A 314 -21.89 3.08 -0.42
C THR A 314 -22.43 3.20 -1.84
N ALA A 315 -21.89 4.12 -2.66
CA ALA A 315 -22.39 4.40 -4.00
C ALA A 315 -22.49 3.15 -4.88
N LEU A 316 -21.43 2.32 -4.90
CA LEU A 316 -21.42 1.10 -5.69
C LEU A 316 -22.41 0.06 -5.16
N LEU A 317 -22.54 -0.10 -3.83
CA LEU A 317 -23.55 -0.99 -3.23
C LEU A 317 -24.96 -0.52 -3.59
N SER A 318 -25.27 0.78 -3.47
CA SER A 318 -26.56 1.35 -3.85
C SER A 318 -26.90 1.04 -5.31
N ALA A 319 -25.94 1.29 -6.21
CA ALA A 319 -26.13 1.06 -7.64
C ALA A 319 -26.37 -0.42 -8.00
N LEU A 320 -25.69 -1.36 -7.32
CA LEU A 320 -25.94 -2.80 -7.49
C LEU A 320 -27.36 -3.18 -7.06
N LEU A 321 -27.80 -2.71 -5.89
CA LEU A 321 -29.14 -2.99 -5.37
C LEU A 321 -30.25 -2.40 -6.24
N GLU A 322 -30.10 -1.15 -6.67
CA GLU A 322 -31.02 -0.46 -7.59
C GLU A 322 -31.07 -1.12 -8.98
N ALA A 323 -29.93 -1.65 -9.43
CA ALA A 323 -29.84 -2.38 -10.69
C ALA A 323 -30.44 -3.79 -10.64
N GLY A 324 -30.76 -4.30 -9.43
CA GLY A 324 -31.24 -5.67 -9.22
C GLY A 324 -30.18 -6.73 -9.52
N ILE A 325 -28.90 -6.42 -9.31
CA ILE A 325 -27.81 -7.40 -9.45
C ILE A 325 -27.89 -8.40 -8.29
N GLU A 326 -28.05 -9.66 -8.61
CA GLU A 326 -28.16 -10.77 -7.65
C GLU A 326 -26.93 -11.69 -7.73
N ASN A 327 -26.81 -12.59 -6.75
CA ASN A 327 -25.68 -13.50 -6.60
C ASN A 327 -24.33 -12.76 -6.62
N ALA A 328 -24.29 -11.62 -5.94
CA ALA A 328 -23.09 -10.80 -5.79
C ALA A 328 -22.51 -10.87 -4.38
N ALA A 329 -21.23 -10.58 -4.23
CA ALA A 329 -20.62 -10.26 -2.95
C ALA A 329 -19.91 -8.91 -3.04
N LEU A 330 -19.96 -8.12 -1.97
CA LEU A 330 -19.24 -6.85 -1.82
C LEU A 330 -18.42 -6.87 -0.53
N GLY A 331 -17.15 -6.52 -0.60
CA GLY A 331 -16.26 -6.44 0.57
C GLY A 331 -15.05 -5.53 0.37
N ALA A 332 -14.49 -5.07 1.44
CA ALA A 332 -15.07 -5.01 2.77
C ALA A 332 -15.73 -3.64 2.97
N LEU A 333 -16.94 -3.61 3.49
CA LEU A 333 -17.56 -2.36 3.92
C LEU A 333 -17.19 -2.15 5.39
N ILE A 334 -16.38 -1.14 5.67
CA ILE A 334 -15.83 -0.87 7.01
C ILE A 334 -16.86 -0.11 7.83
N ASP A 335 -17.49 -0.78 8.79
CA ASP A 335 -18.49 -0.17 9.69
C ASP A 335 -18.60 -0.96 11.01
N ALA A 336 -17.71 -0.65 11.95
CA ALA A 336 -17.65 -1.33 13.24
C ALA A 336 -18.98 -1.31 14.00
N LYS A 337 -19.73 -0.19 13.93
CA LYS A 337 -21.02 -0.09 14.64
C LYS A 337 -22.12 -0.93 13.99
N ALA A 338 -22.11 -1.03 12.67
CA ALA A 338 -23.02 -1.93 11.97
C ALA A 338 -22.67 -3.39 12.26
N ALA A 339 -21.39 -3.76 12.22
CA ALA A 339 -20.90 -5.09 12.56
C ALA A 339 -21.35 -5.50 13.97
N GLU A 340 -21.13 -4.64 14.98
CA GLU A 340 -21.59 -4.88 16.38
C GLU A 340 -23.09 -5.17 16.45
N THR A 341 -23.91 -4.30 15.83
CA THR A 341 -25.39 -4.45 15.84
C THR A 341 -25.84 -5.76 15.18
N LEU A 342 -25.19 -6.15 14.09
CA LEU A 342 -25.52 -7.38 13.36
C LEU A 342 -25.05 -8.64 14.13
N ILE A 343 -23.91 -8.58 14.81
CA ILE A 343 -23.41 -9.66 15.67
C ILE A 343 -24.37 -9.89 16.85
N GLU A 344 -24.84 -8.82 17.48
CA GLU A 344 -25.85 -8.91 18.56
C GLU A 344 -27.15 -9.56 18.09
N ALA A 345 -27.57 -9.32 16.85
CA ALA A 345 -28.76 -9.96 16.28
C ALA A 345 -28.58 -11.45 16.01
N GLY A 346 -27.34 -11.90 15.82
CA GLY A 346 -26.97 -13.30 15.59
C GLY A 346 -27.32 -13.82 14.20
N VAL A 347 -26.76 -14.98 13.85
CA VAL A 347 -26.99 -15.64 12.55
C VAL A 347 -28.48 -16.00 12.39
N GLY A 348 -29.03 -15.69 11.21
CA GLY A 348 -30.47 -15.82 10.90
C GLY A 348 -31.30 -14.59 11.32
N GLY A 349 -30.73 -13.65 12.08
CA GLY A 349 -31.39 -12.40 12.45
C GLY A 349 -31.66 -11.51 11.23
N VAL A 350 -32.90 -11.02 11.12
CA VAL A 350 -33.28 -10.02 10.09
C VAL A 350 -33.30 -8.65 10.73
N VAL A 351 -32.45 -7.76 10.23
CA VAL A 351 -32.19 -6.45 10.82
C VAL A 351 -32.38 -5.34 9.79
N THR A 352 -32.92 -4.22 10.25
CA THR A 352 -32.94 -2.95 9.48
C THR A 352 -32.04 -1.95 10.17
N LEU A 353 -30.96 -1.51 9.48
CA LEU A 353 -30.00 -0.56 10.05
C LEU A 353 -29.40 0.35 8.96
N TRP A 354 -28.69 1.40 9.41
CA TRP A 354 -27.89 2.26 8.54
C TRP A 354 -26.46 1.69 8.44
N VAL A 355 -25.95 1.50 7.22
CA VAL A 355 -24.59 0.97 6.95
C VAL A 355 -23.79 1.88 6.06
N GLY A 356 -22.49 1.93 6.31
CA GLY A 356 -21.48 2.64 5.52
C GLY A 356 -21.69 4.15 5.42
N GLY A 357 -20.88 4.84 4.64
CA GLY A 357 -20.96 6.25 4.30
C GLY A 357 -20.97 7.22 5.50
N LYS A 358 -20.32 6.83 6.60
CA LYS A 358 -20.36 7.56 7.88
C LYS A 358 -19.12 8.41 8.11
N SER A 359 -18.00 8.04 7.50
CA SER A 359 -16.72 8.74 7.67
C SER A 359 -16.77 10.12 7.01
N ASP A 360 -17.13 10.15 5.73
CA ASP A 360 -17.39 11.38 4.98
C ASP A 360 -18.57 11.14 4.01
N PRO A 361 -19.78 11.60 4.36
CA PRO A 361 -20.94 11.37 3.49
C PRO A 361 -20.89 12.06 2.12
N SER A 362 -19.93 12.97 1.91
CA SER A 362 -19.72 13.63 0.62
C SER A 362 -18.85 12.81 -0.34
N ALA A 363 -18.12 11.82 0.18
CA ALA A 363 -17.22 10.95 -0.59
C ALA A 363 -17.89 9.59 -0.85
N GLY A 364 -18.23 9.28 -2.11
CA GLY A 364 -18.67 7.95 -2.53
C GLY A 364 -20.01 7.46 -1.95
N GLY A 365 -20.91 8.36 -1.59
CA GLY A 365 -22.26 8.06 -1.09
C GLY A 365 -22.38 8.05 0.45
N GLY A 366 -23.54 8.50 0.94
CA GLY A 366 -23.86 8.54 2.37
C GLY A 366 -24.39 7.21 2.92
N PRO A 367 -24.76 7.16 4.21
CA PRO A 367 -25.27 5.94 4.83
C PRO A 367 -26.53 5.40 4.14
N LEU A 368 -26.57 4.07 3.92
CA LEU A 368 -27.74 3.37 3.34
C LEU A 368 -28.56 2.71 4.45
N LYS A 369 -29.89 2.87 4.40
CA LYS A 369 -30.80 2.14 5.27
C LYS A 369 -31.17 0.81 4.59
N LEU A 370 -30.64 -0.28 5.10
CA LEU A 370 -30.81 -1.61 4.52
C LEU A 370 -31.55 -2.54 5.46
N THR A 371 -32.34 -3.45 4.88
CA THR A 371 -32.94 -4.58 5.58
C THR A 371 -32.36 -5.87 5.00
N GLY A 372 -31.81 -6.73 5.85
CA GLY A 372 -31.18 -7.95 5.41
C GLY A 372 -31.08 -9.00 6.51
N GLU A 373 -30.48 -10.13 6.18
CA GLU A 373 -30.27 -11.29 7.06
C GLU A 373 -28.79 -11.45 7.40
N VAL A 374 -28.46 -11.69 8.64
CA VAL A 374 -27.11 -12.07 9.10
C VAL A 374 -26.86 -13.53 8.68
N ARG A 375 -25.91 -13.77 7.77
CA ARG A 375 -25.59 -15.11 7.25
C ARG A 375 -24.47 -15.80 8.01
N ALA A 376 -23.48 -15.03 8.47
CA ALA A 376 -22.36 -15.52 9.24
C ALA A 376 -21.74 -14.39 10.08
N VAL A 377 -21.05 -14.77 11.13
CA VAL A 377 -20.23 -13.88 11.96
C VAL A 377 -18.84 -14.48 12.14
N SER A 378 -17.82 -13.65 12.24
CA SER A 378 -16.41 -14.03 12.41
C SER A 378 -15.74 -13.06 13.39
N ASN A 379 -14.66 -13.51 14.02
CA ASN A 379 -13.78 -12.62 14.79
C ASN A 379 -12.89 -11.73 13.91
N GLY A 380 -12.82 -12.04 12.60
CA GLY A 380 -12.08 -11.30 11.60
C GLY A 380 -10.60 -11.67 11.44
N SER A 381 -10.08 -12.57 12.29
CA SER A 381 -8.69 -13.04 12.18
C SER A 381 -8.55 -14.00 11.00
N LEU A 382 -7.53 -13.78 10.17
CA LEU A 382 -7.19 -14.63 9.03
C LEU A 382 -5.69 -14.63 8.76
N THR A 383 -5.26 -15.52 7.87
CA THR A 383 -3.91 -15.51 7.29
C THR A 383 -4.05 -15.33 5.78
N PHE A 384 -3.26 -14.47 5.19
CA PHE A 384 -3.21 -14.32 3.74
C PHE A 384 -2.59 -15.55 3.09
N GLU A 385 -3.27 -16.12 2.10
CA GLU A 385 -2.82 -17.29 1.33
C GLU A 385 -2.52 -16.95 -0.12
N GLY A 386 -2.98 -15.78 -0.58
CA GLY A 386 -2.72 -15.26 -1.92
C GLY A 386 -1.26 -14.84 -2.13
N PRO A 387 -0.88 -14.45 -3.36
CA PRO A 387 0.51 -14.11 -3.71
C PRO A 387 1.05 -12.89 -2.96
N MET A 388 0.19 -11.98 -2.52
CA MET A 388 0.58 -10.78 -1.77
C MET A 388 0.54 -11.07 -0.28
N LEU A 389 1.62 -10.76 0.44
CA LEU A 389 1.75 -10.96 1.89
C LEU A 389 1.49 -12.40 2.37
N ALA A 390 1.77 -13.41 1.54
CA ALA A 390 1.57 -14.82 1.89
C ALA A 390 2.15 -15.14 3.26
N GLY A 391 1.35 -15.81 4.12
CA GLY A 391 1.73 -16.21 5.47
C GLY A 391 1.60 -15.13 6.53
N VAL A 392 1.29 -13.88 6.18
CA VAL A 392 1.07 -12.80 7.15
C VAL A 392 -0.32 -12.94 7.76
N ALA A 393 -0.38 -12.87 9.09
CA ALA A 393 -1.63 -12.80 9.84
C ALA A 393 -2.25 -11.40 9.70
N ALA A 394 -3.57 -11.34 9.56
CA ALA A 394 -4.33 -10.10 9.45
C ALA A 394 -5.61 -10.17 10.31
N ASP A 395 -6.12 -9.01 10.68
CA ASP A 395 -7.32 -8.87 11.50
C ASP A 395 -8.26 -7.80 10.96
N MET A 396 -9.39 -8.24 10.41
CA MET A 396 -10.49 -7.37 9.98
C MET A 396 -11.38 -6.92 11.15
N GLY A 397 -11.07 -7.33 12.37
CA GLY A 397 -11.94 -7.17 13.53
C GLY A 397 -13.25 -7.97 13.41
N PRO A 398 -14.14 -7.89 14.40
CA PRO A 398 -15.44 -8.54 14.33
C PRO A 398 -16.15 -8.25 13.00
N SER A 399 -16.49 -9.30 12.26
CA SER A 399 -16.94 -9.23 10.87
C SER A 399 -18.21 -10.03 10.63
N VAL A 400 -19.01 -9.61 9.66
CA VAL A 400 -20.32 -10.18 9.37
C VAL A 400 -20.55 -10.32 7.87
N CYS A 401 -21.13 -11.43 7.45
CA CYS A 401 -21.82 -11.54 6.16
C CYS A 401 -23.27 -11.10 6.33
N PHE A 402 -23.64 -9.97 5.74
CA PHE A 402 -24.99 -9.42 5.77
C PHE A 402 -25.62 -9.50 4.37
N ARG A 403 -26.66 -10.33 4.21
CA ARG A 403 -27.33 -10.52 2.91
C ARG A 403 -28.46 -9.55 2.71
N VAL A 404 -28.39 -8.74 1.65
CA VAL A 404 -29.39 -7.75 1.27
C VAL A 404 -29.77 -7.96 -0.20
N ALA A 405 -31.04 -8.28 -0.49
CA ALA A 405 -31.56 -8.38 -1.85
C ALA A 405 -30.67 -9.18 -2.83
N GLY A 406 -30.10 -10.32 -2.39
CA GLY A 406 -29.24 -11.17 -3.22
C GLY A 406 -27.75 -10.77 -3.26
N VAL A 407 -27.35 -9.71 -2.56
CA VAL A 407 -25.96 -9.29 -2.37
C VAL A 407 -25.48 -9.68 -0.98
N ASP A 408 -24.37 -10.40 -0.89
CA ASP A 408 -23.67 -10.67 0.36
C ASP A 408 -22.68 -9.55 0.64
N VAL A 409 -22.89 -8.77 1.70
CA VAL A 409 -22.02 -7.69 2.09
C VAL A 409 -21.13 -8.14 3.24
N LEU A 410 -19.80 -8.17 3.01
CA LEU A 410 -18.82 -8.35 4.07
C LEU A 410 -18.67 -7.02 4.80
N ILE A 411 -19.15 -6.93 6.03
CA ILE A 411 -19.01 -5.77 6.91
C ILE A 411 -17.95 -6.07 7.95
N THR A 412 -16.95 -5.18 8.10
CA THR A 412 -15.80 -5.37 8.99
C THR A 412 -15.67 -4.22 9.98
N SER A 413 -14.97 -4.47 11.09
CA SER A 413 -14.73 -3.45 12.12
C SER A 413 -13.41 -2.72 11.94
N ASN A 414 -12.37 -3.39 11.42
CA ASN A 414 -11.07 -2.79 11.16
C ASN A 414 -10.87 -2.51 9.67
N PRO A 415 -10.16 -1.44 9.30
CA PRO A 415 -9.83 -1.15 7.91
C PRO A 415 -8.83 -2.18 7.39
N LEU A 416 -9.16 -2.80 6.27
CA LEU A 416 -8.26 -3.69 5.54
C LEU A 416 -8.66 -3.71 4.07
N GLN A 417 -7.69 -3.51 3.17
CA GLN A 417 -7.92 -3.58 1.74
C GLN A 417 -8.28 -5.01 1.31
N MET A 418 -9.19 -5.15 0.34
CA MET A 418 -9.50 -6.43 -0.26
C MET A 418 -8.44 -6.84 -1.29
N HIS A 419 -7.62 -7.83 -0.95
CA HIS A 419 -6.59 -8.35 -1.84
C HIS A 419 -6.39 -9.89 -1.76
N ASP A 420 -7.12 -10.57 -0.86
CA ASP A 420 -7.04 -12.02 -0.66
C ASP A 420 -8.44 -12.65 -0.62
N LEU A 421 -8.59 -13.82 -1.24
CA LEU A 421 -9.87 -14.54 -1.27
C LEU A 421 -10.34 -14.96 0.14
N ASN A 422 -9.40 -15.22 1.05
CA ASN A 422 -9.70 -15.61 2.44
C ASN A 422 -10.49 -14.55 3.19
N GLN A 423 -10.44 -13.29 2.78
CA GLN A 423 -11.25 -12.23 3.40
C GLN A 423 -12.75 -12.52 3.21
N PHE A 424 -13.18 -12.94 2.03
CA PHE A 424 -14.56 -13.41 1.82
C PHE A 424 -14.83 -14.76 2.48
N CYS A 425 -13.90 -15.69 2.36
CA CYS A 425 -14.05 -17.05 2.92
C CYS A 425 -14.21 -17.02 4.45
N SER A 426 -13.60 -16.06 5.15
CA SER A 426 -13.64 -15.92 6.62
C SER A 426 -15.06 -15.72 7.19
N VAL A 427 -15.99 -15.27 6.36
CA VAL A 427 -17.42 -15.11 6.70
C VAL A 427 -18.32 -16.04 5.87
N GLY A 428 -17.76 -17.13 5.31
CA GLY A 428 -18.51 -18.16 4.59
C GLY A 428 -19.01 -17.74 3.19
N ILE A 429 -18.44 -16.69 2.60
CA ILE A 429 -18.68 -16.32 1.20
C ILE A 429 -17.66 -17.06 0.33
N ASP A 430 -18.13 -17.96 -0.53
CA ASP A 430 -17.28 -18.58 -1.56
C ASP A 430 -17.23 -17.66 -2.79
N PRO A 431 -16.06 -17.07 -3.12
CA PRO A 431 -15.92 -16.19 -4.29
C PRO A 431 -16.27 -16.90 -5.61
N MET A 432 -16.03 -18.21 -5.70
CA MET A 432 -16.28 -18.99 -6.93
C MET A 432 -17.76 -19.25 -7.21
N GLU A 433 -18.62 -19.14 -6.19
CA GLU A 433 -20.07 -19.31 -6.33
C GLU A 433 -20.80 -18.01 -6.70
N LYS A 434 -20.09 -16.88 -6.78
CA LYS A 434 -20.67 -15.58 -7.11
C LYS A 434 -20.62 -15.28 -8.60
N SER A 435 -21.63 -14.54 -9.07
CA SER A 435 -21.62 -13.97 -10.43
C SER A 435 -20.84 -12.66 -10.49
N VAL A 436 -20.88 -11.87 -9.41
CA VAL A 436 -20.19 -10.58 -9.28
C VAL A 436 -19.48 -10.51 -7.93
N LEU A 437 -18.21 -10.15 -7.96
CA LEU A 437 -17.41 -9.84 -6.76
C LEU A 437 -17.02 -8.37 -6.81
N VAL A 438 -17.42 -7.60 -5.82
CA VAL A 438 -17.00 -6.23 -5.65
C VAL A 438 -15.97 -6.15 -4.54
N VAL A 439 -14.81 -5.57 -4.84
CA VAL A 439 -13.68 -5.43 -3.92
C VAL A 439 -13.29 -3.97 -3.77
N LYS A 440 -13.13 -3.49 -2.54
CA LYS A 440 -12.61 -2.16 -2.24
C LYS A 440 -11.09 -2.19 -2.32
N SER A 441 -10.59 -1.88 -3.53
CA SER A 441 -9.16 -1.99 -3.86
C SER A 441 -8.87 -1.31 -5.20
N MET A 442 -7.68 -0.72 -5.35
CA MET A 442 -7.23 -0.15 -6.64
C MET A 442 -6.74 -1.25 -7.59
N GLN A 443 -5.61 -1.90 -7.28
CA GLN A 443 -4.95 -2.90 -8.13
C GLN A 443 -4.52 -4.16 -7.37
N HIS A 444 -4.30 -4.11 -6.05
CA HIS A 444 -3.79 -5.24 -5.27
C HIS A 444 -4.63 -6.51 -5.38
N PHE A 445 -5.97 -6.36 -5.51
CA PHE A 445 -6.90 -7.47 -5.71
C PHE A 445 -6.52 -8.36 -6.90
N ARG A 446 -5.86 -7.82 -7.93
CA ARG A 446 -5.56 -8.55 -9.17
C ARG A 446 -4.76 -9.82 -8.90
N ALA A 447 -3.83 -9.79 -7.94
CA ALA A 447 -3.00 -10.96 -7.63
C ALA A 447 -3.82 -12.22 -7.29
N ALA A 448 -4.93 -12.07 -6.53
CA ALA A 448 -5.76 -13.19 -6.11
C ALA A 448 -7.08 -13.31 -6.89
N PHE A 449 -7.69 -12.19 -7.29
CA PHE A 449 -9.03 -12.19 -7.90
C PHE A 449 -9.01 -12.24 -9.43
N GLU A 450 -8.01 -11.68 -10.12
CA GLU A 450 -7.96 -11.70 -11.58
C GLU A 450 -7.86 -13.12 -12.17
N PRO A 451 -7.11 -14.08 -11.58
CA PRO A 451 -7.06 -15.45 -12.07
C PRO A 451 -8.41 -16.17 -12.07
N ILE A 452 -9.31 -15.78 -11.18
CA ILE A 452 -10.66 -16.38 -11.07
C ILE A 452 -11.71 -15.58 -11.83
N ALA A 453 -11.40 -14.38 -12.32
CA ALA A 453 -12.34 -13.50 -12.99
C ALA A 453 -12.64 -13.93 -14.44
N SER A 454 -13.87 -13.68 -14.89
CA SER A 454 -14.24 -13.69 -16.32
C SER A 454 -13.96 -12.34 -16.98
N GLU A 455 -14.07 -11.26 -16.21
CA GLU A 455 -13.80 -9.87 -16.60
C GLU A 455 -13.45 -9.08 -15.35
N VAL A 456 -12.59 -8.07 -15.48
CA VAL A 456 -12.25 -7.12 -14.41
C VAL A 456 -12.74 -5.73 -14.82
N LEU A 457 -13.54 -5.09 -13.97
CA LEU A 457 -14.01 -3.72 -14.13
C LEU A 457 -13.41 -2.86 -13.01
N VAL A 458 -12.68 -1.82 -13.35
CA VAL A 458 -12.13 -0.84 -12.39
C VAL A 458 -12.99 0.40 -12.44
N VAL A 459 -13.55 0.82 -11.29
CA VAL A 459 -14.63 1.80 -11.20
C VAL A 459 -14.25 2.95 -10.25
N ASP A 460 -14.41 4.20 -10.70
CA ASP A 460 -14.44 5.37 -9.82
C ASP A 460 -15.90 5.61 -9.36
N ALA A 461 -16.20 5.24 -8.11
CA ALA A 461 -17.50 5.48 -7.48
C ALA A 461 -17.54 6.80 -6.67
N GLY A 462 -16.55 7.68 -6.82
CA GLY A 462 -16.50 9.01 -6.21
C GLY A 462 -15.97 9.03 -4.76
N GLY A 463 -15.21 8.01 -4.35
CA GLY A 463 -14.54 7.96 -3.04
C GLY A 463 -13.36 8.91 -2.92
N LEU A 464 -12.68 8.87 -1.77
CA LEU A 464 -11.56 9.76 -1.42
C LEU A 464 -10.38 9.63 -2.37
N CYS A 465 -10.01 8.40 -2.77
CA CYS A 465 -8.86 8.09 -3.61
C CYS A 465 -9.20 8.21 -5.11
N SER A 466 -9.96 9.24 -5.51
CA SER A 466 -10.27 9.47 -6.92
C SER A 466 -9.00 9.72 -7.75
N PRO A 467 -8.87 9.13 -8.97
CA PRO A 467 -7.73 9.35 -9.85
C PRO A 467 -7.64 10.78 -10.40
N ASP A 468 -8.72 11.56 -10.30
CA ASP A 468 -8.76 12.96 -10.71
C ASP A 468 -8.10 13.85 -9.66
N VAL A 469 -6.79 14.05 -9.79
CA VAL A 469 -6.01 14.90 -8.88
C VAL A 469 -6.46 16.37 -8.86
N THR A 470 -7.22 16.83 -9.86
CA THR A 470 -7.75 18.21 -9.91
C THR A 470 -8.87 18.45 -8.89
N ARG A 471 -9.44 17.39 -8.32
CA ARG A 471 -10.44 17.47 -7.23
C ARG A 471 -9.82 17.79 -5.88
N ARG A 472 -8.49 17.68 -5.75
CA ARG A 472 -7.76 17.92 -4.51
C ARG A 472 -7.09 19.28 -4.51
N HIS A 473 -6.98 19.87 -3.34
CA HIS A 473 -6.27 21.14 -3.15
C HIS A 473 -4.89 20.88 -2.55
N TYR A 474 -3.85 21.03 -3.37
CA TYR A 474 -2.46 20.85 -2.98
C TYR A 474 -1.85 22.21 -2.60
N GLU A 475 -1.37 22.34 -1.36
CA GLU A 475 -0.74 23.54 -0.81
C GLU A 475 0.77 23.43 -0.70
N ARG A 476 1.29 22.20 -0.48
CA ARG A 476 2.70 21.92 -0.19
C ARG A 476 3.48 21.34 -1.36
N LEU A 477 2.75 20.88 -2.36
CA LEU A 477 3.33 20.27 -3.55
C LEU A 477 4.26 21.23 -4.28
N ARG A 478 5.43 20.75 -4.74
CA ARG A 478 6.34 21.52 -5.60
C ARG A 478 5.63 22.02 -6.86
N ARG A 479 6.00 23.22 -7.32
CA ARG A 479 5.41 23.80 -8.55
C ARG A 479 6.52 24.36 -9.44
N PRO A 480 6.40 24.31 -10.80
CA PRO A 480 5.28 23.75 -11.56
C PRO A 480 5.31 22.21 -11.59
N VAL A 481 4.11 21.57 -11.69
CA VAL A 481 3.97 20.11 -11.73
C VAL A 481 2.83 19.69 -12.66
N PHE A 482 3.09 18.72 -13.54
CA PHE A 482 2.06 18.12 -14.40
C PHE A 482 1.16 17.18 -13.57
N PRO A 483 -0.17 17.12 -13.76
CA PRO A 483 -0.98 17.87 -14.75
C PRO A 483 -1.56 19.18 -14.23
N LEU A 484 -1.23 19.61 -13.00
CA LEU A 484 -1.84 20.78 -12.37
C LEU A 484 -1.33 22.10 -12.96
N ASP A 485 -0.16 22.09 -13.58
CA ASP A 485 0.44 23.25 -14.25
C ASP A 485 0.77 22.94 -15.70
N GLN A 486 0.75 23.98 -16.54
CA GLN A 486 1.33 23.89 -17.87
C GLN A 486 2.87 23.95 -17.75
N ILE A 487 3.52 22.93 -18.31
CA ILE A 487 4.98 22.88 -18.38
C ILE A 487 5.35 22.86 -19.87
N ASP A 488 6.06 23.89 -20.31
CA ASP A 488 6.58 23.96 -21.67
C ASP A 488 7.60 22.84 -21.88
N ALA A 489 7.46 22.12 -22.99
CA ALA A 489 8.24 20.95 -23.34
C ALA A 489 9.69 21.30 -23.74
#